data_e5e56632ef77b51e58512f6e4adb422d
#
_entry.id   e5e56632ef77b51e58512f6e4adb422d
#
_cell.length_a   1.000
_cell.length_b   1.000
_cell.length_c   1.000
_cell.angle_alpha   90.00
_cell.angle_beta   90.00
_cell.angle_gamma   90.00
#
_symmetry.space_group_name_H-M   'P 1'
#
loop_
_entity.id
_entity.type
_entity.pdbx_description
1 polymer ?
#
loop_
_entity_poly.entity_id
_entity_poly.type
_entity_poly.pdbx_seq_one_letter_code
_entity_poly.pdbx_strand_id
1 'polypeptide(L)'
;DAAAAKVTGKKAMLEAMDNYRNTYPVIKEYRMIRKEKDKQKFYAAHEADFNINDAAKRQLDKLGAPKQLPKRKDVVTEIQSLISEKNECYNDYREKSDRLHELMTMQRNYQMAMQPQQPTHGRKHEQER
;
A
#
# COMPACT_ATOMS: atom_id res chain seq x y z
N ASP A 1 8.46 0.58 4.09
CA ASP A 1 8.05 -0.27 5.21
C ASP A 1 7.43 -1.56 4.67
N ALA A 2 7.64 -2.66 5.38
CA ALA A 2 7.25 -4.01 4.93
C ALA A 2 5.73 -4.15 4.77
N ALA A 3 4.95 -3.56 5.65
CA ALA A 3 3.49 -3.62 5.58
C ALA A 3 2.98 -2.88 4.35
N ALA A 4 3.53 -1.71 4.06
CA ALA A 4 3.16 -0.94 2.88
C ALA A 4 3.52 -1.68 1.59
N ALA A 5 4.69 -2.35 1.56
CA ALA A 5 5.11 -3.16 0.42
C ALA A 5 4.16 -4.33 0.16
N LYS A 6 3.69 -4.99 1.22
CA LYS A 6 2.73 -6.09 1.11
C LYS A 6 1.40 -5.61 0.53
N VAL A 7 0.89 -4.47 1.01
CA VAL A 7 -0.35 -3.88 0.51
C VAL A 7 -0.21 -3.54 -0.98
N THR A 8 0.88 -2.90 -1.36
CA THR A 8 1.16 -2.54 -2.75
C THR A 8 1.22 -3.78 -3.64
N GLY A 9 1.92 -4.83 -3.18
CA GLY A 9 2.02 -6.09 -3.92
C GLY A 9 0.68 -6.76 -4.13
N LYS A 10 -0.16 -6.80 -3.09
CA LYS A 10 -1.50 -7.40 -3.19
C LYS A 10 -2.44 -6.59 -4.08
N LYS A 11 -2.35 -5.27 -4.05
CA LYS A 11 -3.13 -4.41 -4.94
C LYS A 11 -2.73 -4.62 -6.39
N ALA A 12 -1.43 -4.72 -6.66
CA ALA A 12 -0.91 -5.01 -8.00
C ALA A 12 -1.41 -6.37 -8.50
N MET A 13 -1.42 -7.37 -7.63
CA MET A 13 -1.94 -8.69 -7.94
C MET A 13 -3.43 -8.65 -8.27
N LEU A 14 -4.21 -7.91 -7.48
CA LEU A 14 -5.64 -7.76 -7.72
C LEU A 14 -5.92 -7.12 -9.07
N GLU A 15 -5.18 -6.07 -9.40
CA GLU A 15 -5.32 -5.38 -10.68
C GLU A 15 -4.99 -6.33 -11.85
N ALA A 16 -3.90 -7.08 -11.74
CA ALA A 16 -3.51 -8.05 -12.75
C ALA A 16 -4.56 -9.16 -12.91
N MET A 17 -5.13 -9.63 -11.81
CA MET A 17 -6.20 -10.63 -11.82
C MET A 17 -7.45 -10.09 -12.53
N ASP A 18 -7.83 -8.86 -12.22
CA ASP A 18 -9.00 -8.22 -12.84
C ASP A 18 -8.78 -8.06 -14.35
N ASN A 19 -7.61 -7.58 -14.74
CA ASN A 19 -7.25 -7.43 -16.15
C ASN A 19 -7.26 -8.77 -16.87
N TYR A 20 -6.71 -9.80 -16.26
CA TYR A 20 -6.70 -11.14 -16.84
C TYR A 20 -8.13 -11.67 -17.05
N ARG A 21 -8.98 -11.55 -16.03
CA ARG A 21 -10.36 -12.04 -16.09
C ARG A 21 -11.21 -11.25 -17.08
N ASN A 22 -11.01 -9.95 -17.15
CA ASN A 22 -11.78 -9.09 -18.05
C ASN A 22 -11.42 -9.34 -19.52
N THR A 23 -10.18 -9.74 -19.80
CA THR A 23 -9.72 -10.00 -21.15
C THR A 23 -9.82 -11.48 -21.54
N TYR A 24 -10.05 -12.36 -20.58
CA TYR A 24 -10.11 -13.81 -20.84
C TYR A 24 -11.19 -14.20 -21.87
N PRO A 25 -12.41 -13.65 -21.83
CA PRO A 25 -13.42 -13.99 -22.82
C PRO A 25 -12.98 -13.76 -24.26
N VAL A 26 -12.20 -12.70 -24.50
CA VAL A 26 -11.63 -12.39 -25.81
C VAL A 26 -10.64 -13.48 -26.23
N ILE A 27 -9.76 -13.91 -25.34
CA ILE A 27 -8.78 -14.96 -25.59
C ILE A 27 -9.50 -16.28 -25.88
N LYS A 28 -10.53 -16.59 -25.10
CA LYS A 28 -11.33 -17.80 -25.28
C LYS A 28 -12.02 -17.81 -26.65
N GLU A 29 -12.61 -16.71 -27.04
CA GLU A 29 -13.27 -16.56 -28.31
C GLU A 29 -12.29 -16.75 -29.48
N TYR A 30 -11.09 -16.16 -29.35
CA TYR A 30 -10.01 -16.33 -30.34
C TYR A 30 -9.64 -17.82 -30.51
N ARG A 31 -9.53 -18.56 -29.42
CA ARG A 31 -9.19 -19.99 -29.44
C ARG A 31 -10.25 -20.83 -30.14
N MET A 32 -11.49 -20.36 -30.17
CA MET A 32 -12.60 -21.07 -30.79
C MET A 32 -12.66 -20.84 -32.32
N ILE A 33 -11.97 -19.84 -32.82
CA ILE A 33 -11.93 -19.57 -34.27
C ILE A 33 -11.04 -20.61 -34.95
N ARG A 34 -11.53 -21.21 -36.03
CA ARG A 34 -10.80 -22.26 -36.71
C ARG A 34 -10.01 -21.77 -37.92
N LYS A 35 -10.58 -20.80 -38.66
CA LYS A 35 -9.93 -20.28 -39.86
C LYS A 35 -8.85 -19.28 -39.51
N GLU A 36 -7.65 -19.49 -40.02
CA GLU A 36 -6.49 -18.64 -39.77
C GLU A 36 -6.75 -17.18 -40.14
N LYS A 37 -7.40 -16.99 -41.28
CA LYS A 37 -7.74 -15.65 -41.79
C LYS A 37 -8.65 -14.91 -40.80
N ASP A 38 -9.64 -15.61 -40.25
CA ASP A 38 -10.57 -15.03 -39.26
C ASP A 38 -9.86 -14.76 -37.95
N LYS A 39 -8.92 -15.62 -37.53
CA LYS A 39 -8.10 -15.41 -36.36
C LYS A 39 -7.28 -14.14 -36.45
N GLN A 40 -6.66 -13.92 -37.62
CA GLN A 40 -5.86 -12.72 -37.82
C GLN A 40 -6.68 -11.46 -37.76
N LYS A 41 -7.87 -11.47 -38.34
CA LYS A 41 -8.79 -10.34 -38.27
C LYS A 41 -9.26 -10.08 -36.86
N PHE A 42 -9.61 -11.14 -36.15
CA PHE A 42 -10.04 -11.04 -34.74
C PHE A 42 -8.92 -10.47 -33.87
N TYR A 43 -7.70 -10.98 -34.04
CA TYR A 43 -6.55 -10.50 -33.30
C TYR A 43 -6.31 -9.00 -33.53
N ALA A 44 -6.35 -8.58 -34.80
CA ALA A 44 -6.15 -7.17 -35.14
C ALA A 44 -7.23 -6.27 -34.53
N ALA A 45 -8.47 -6.76 -34.48
CA ALA A 45 -9.58 -6.01 -33.90
C ALA A 45 -9.51 -5.92 -32.37
N HIS A 46 -8.85 -6.90 -31.72
CA HIS A 46 -8.78 -7.00 -30.27
C HIS A 46 -7.34 -6.96 -29.74
N GLU A 47 -6.43 -6.34 -30.48
CA GLU A 47 -5.02 -6.30 -30.11
C GLU A 47 -4.77 -5.73 -28.71
N ALA A 48 -5.51 -4.69 -28.35
CA ALA A 48 -5.37 -4.09 -27.01
C ALA A 48 -5.69 -5.10 -25.91
N ASP A 49 -6.74 -5.91 -26.09
CA ASP A 49 -7.12 -6.92 -25.12
C ASP A 49 -6.07 -8.02 -24.99
N PHE A 50 -5.46 -8.43 -26.11
CA PHE A 50 -4.36 -9.40 -26.08
C PHE A 50 -3.16 -8.85 -25.34
N ASN A 51 -2.82 -7.60 -25.57
CA ASN A 51 -1.70 -6.94 -24.90
C ASN A 51 -1.95 -6.83 -23.39
N ILE A 52 -3.15 -6.46 -23.00
CA ILE A 52 -3.53 -6.38 -21.58
C ILE A 52 -3.47 -7.77 -20.94
N ASN A 53 -3.96 -8.79 -21.62
CA ASN A 53 -3.95 -10.14 -21.10
C ASN A 53 -2.50 -10.65 -20.91
N ASP A 54 -1.64 -10.44 -21.89
CA ASP A 54 -0.24 -10.85 -21.81
C ASP A 54 0.49 -10.10 -20.69
N ALA A 55 0.25 -8.81 -20.55
CA ALA A 55 0.84 -8.02 -19.48
C ALA A 55 0.36 -8.50 -18.12
N ALA A 56 -0.93 -8.83 -17.99
CA ALA A 56 -1.49 -9.37 -16.76
C ALA A 56 -0.85 -10.70 -16.37
N LYS A 57 -0.68 -11.60 -17.33
CA LYS A 57 -0.01 -12.90 -17.12
C LYS A 57 1.42 -12.70 -16.62
N ARG A 58 2.18 -11.83 -17.27
CA ARG A 58 3.56 -11.55 -16.88
C ARG A 58 3.61 -10.98 -15.45
N GLN A 59 2.70 -10.08 -15.15
CA GLN A 59 2.65 -9.47 -13.81
C GLN A 59 2.31 -10.51 -12.74
N LEU A 60 1.36 -11.40 -13.01
CA LEU A 60 1.00 -12.47 -12.09
C LEU A 60 2.17 -13.43 -11.87
N ASP A 61 2.89 -13.79 -12.94
CA ASP A 61 4.09 -14.63 -12.81
C ASP A 61 5.16 -13.94 -11.96
N LYS A 62 5.38 -12.67 -12.20
CA LYS A 62 6.37 -11.87 -11.47
C LYS A 62 6.04 -11.78 -9.99
N LEU A 63 4.76 -11.69 -9.67
CA LEU A 63 4.30 -11.62 -8.28
C LEU A 63 4.22 -12.99 -7.61
N GLY A 64 4.50 -14.05 -8.34
CA GLY A 64 4.47 -15.40 -7.80
C GLY A 64 3.06 -15.92 -7.54
N ALA A 65 2.08 -15.44 -8.28
CA ALA A 65 0.70 -15.89 -8.11
C ALA A 65 0.57 -17.38 -8.45
N PRO A 66 -0.30 -18.13 -7.73
CA PRO A 66 -0.53 -19.54 -8.03
C PRO A 66 -1.21 -19.69 -9.40
N LYS A 67 -1.01 -20.87 -10.02
CA LYS A 67 -1.63 -21.17 -11.32
C LYS A 67 -3.15 -21.03 -11.27
N GLN A 68 -3.75 -21.51 -10.18
CA GLN A 68 -5.17 -21.32 -9.94
C GLN A 68 -5.31 -20.04 -9.11
N LEU A 69 -5.85 -19.00 -9.73
CA LEU A 69 -5.98 -17.70 -9.10
C LEU A 69 -6.98 -17.76 -7.94
N PRO A 70 -6.67 -17.10 -6.82
CA PRO A 70 -7.63 -17.00 -5.72
C PRO A 70 -8.84 -16.16 -6.14
N LYS A 71 -9.91 -16.27 -5.39
CA LYS A 71 -11.10 -15.46 -5.63
C LYS A 71 -10.81 -14.00 -5.34
N ARG A 72 -11.37 -13.13 -6.16
CA ARG A 72 -11.19 -11.68 -5.98
C ARG A 72 -11.57 -11.25 -4.56
N LYS A 73 -12.67 -11.78 -4.06
CA LYS A 73 -13.18 -11.49 -2.71
C LYS A 73 -12.12 -11.80 -1.63
N ASP A 74 -11.43 -12.92 -1.77
CA ASP A 74 -10.41 -13.34 -0.81
C ASP A 74 -9.22 -12.38 -0.82
N VAL A 75 -8.79 -11.95 -2.01
CA VAL A 75 -7.69 -11.01 -2.15
C VAL A 75 -8.07 -9.63 -1.58
N VAL A 76 -9.29 -9.18 -1.83
CA VAL A 76 -9.79 -7.90 -1.29
C VAL A 76 -9.82 -7.96 0.24
N THR A 77 -10.30 -9.07 0.81
CA THR A 77 -10.32 -9.25 2.26
C THR A 77 -8.91 -9.22 2.84
N GLU A 78 -7.97 -9.88 2.18
CA GLU A 78 -6.57 -9.89 2.60
C GLU A 78 -5.96 -8.49 2.57
N ILE A 79 -6.26 -7.71 1.53
CA ILE A 79 -5.80 -6.33 1.42
C ILE A 79 -6.37 -5.49 2.57
N GLN A 80 -7.65 -5.65 2.87
CA GLN A 80 -8.31 -4.93 3.96
C GLN A 80 -7.67 -5.27 5.31
N SER A 81 -7.37 -6.56 5.54
CA SER A 81 -6.68 -6.99 6.76
C SER A 81 -5.30 -6.36 6.89
N LEU A 82 -4.54 -6.33 5.79
CA LEU A 82 -3.20 -5.74 5.78
C LEU A 82 -3.24 -4.24 6.05
N ILE A 83 -4.24 -3.55 5.50
CA ILE A 83 -4.42 -2.11 5.74
C ILE A 83 -4.77 -1.86 7.22
N SER A 84 -5.63 -2.69 7.79
CA SER A 84 -5.99 -2.58 9.21
C SER A 84 -4.79 -2.78 10.11
N GLU A 85 -3.97 -3.80 9.86
CA GLU A 85 -2.73 -4.04 10.59
C GLU A 85 -1.78 -2.86 10.51
N LYS A 86 -1.62 -2.33 9.30
CA LYS A 86 -0.76 -1.17 9.07
C LYS A 86 -1.23 0.03 9.88
N ASN A 87 -2.54 0.28 9.89
CA ASN A 87 -3.12 1.41 10.62
C ASN A 87 -2.97 1.22 12.13
N GLU A 88 -3.15 0.00 12.63
CA GLU A 88 -2.94 -0.33 14.04
C GLU A 88 -1.50 -0.07 14.45
N CYS A 89 -0.54 -0.56 13.66
CA CYS A 89 0.89 -0.33 13.92
C CYS A 89 1.23 1.14 13.92
N TYR A 90 0.67 1.89 12.99
CA TYR A 90 0.89 3.33 12.90
C TYR A 90 0.30 4.06 14.13
N ASN A 91 -0.90 3.69 14.52
CA ASN A 91 -1.55 4.29 15.70
C ASN A 91 -0.78 3.99 16.99
N ASP A 92 -0.30 2.74 17.12
CA ASP A 92 0.54 2.35 18.26
C ASP A 92 1.82 3.16 18.31
N TYR A 93 2.45 3.34 17.14
CA TYR A 93 3.66 4.14 17.04
C TYR A 93 3.40 5.59 17.45
N ARG A 94 2.32 6.16 16.97
CA ARG A 94 1.95 7.54 17.33
C ARG A 94 1.69 7.69 18.82
N GLU A 95 0.95 6.76 19.40
CA GLU A 95 0.66 6.75 20.83
C GLU A 95 1.95 6.71 21.65
N LYS A 96 2.86 5.82 21.31
CA LYS A 96 4.14 5.68 22.01
C LYS A 96 5.01 6.92 21.82
N SER A 97 5.02 7.49 20.63
CA SER A 97 5.76 8.70 20.33
C SER A 97 5.23 9.89 21.13
N ASP A 98 3.91 10.06 21.17
CA ASP A 98 3.27 11.12 21.93
C ASP A 98 3.55 10.97 23.43
N ARG A 99 3.50 9.74 23.92
CA ARG A 99 3.78 9.45 25.32
C ARG A 99 5.23 9.77 25.69
N LEU A 100 6.15 9.40 24.82
CA LEU A 100 7.57 9.70 25.04
C LEU A 100 7.78 11.22 25.09
N HIS A 101 7.18 11.94 24.16
CA HIS A 101 7.27 13.38 24.10
C HIS A 101 6.72 14.02 25.38
N GLU A 102 5.59 13.53 25.85
CA GLU A 102 4.97 13.98 27.09
C GLU A 102 5.88 13.75 28.28
N LEU A 103 6.48 12.55 28.38
CA LEU A 103 7.42 12.23 29.46
C LEU A 103 8.66 13.11 29.42
N MET A 104 9.17 13.39 28.24
CA MET A 104 10.34 14.27 28.09
C MET A 104 10.00 15.70 28.53
N THR A 105 8.81 16.16 28.21
CA THR A 105 8.34 17.48 28.64
C THR A 105 8.21 17.55 30.17
N MET A 106 7.64 16.52 30.77
CA MET A 106 7.53 16.44 32.22
C MET A 106 8.90 16.43 32.89
N GLN A 107 9.84 15.67 32.35
CA GLN A 107 11.22 15.62 32.86
C GLN A 107 11.88 17.00 32.79
N ARG A 108 11.72 17.68 31.66
CA ARG A 108 12.27 19.04 31.50
C ARG A 108 11.68 20.01 32.53
N ASN A 109 10.37 19.96 32.67
CA ASN A 109 9.70 20.85 33.65
C ASN A 109 10.16 20.59 35.09
N TYR A 110 10.35 19.29 35.41
CA TYR A 110 10.88 18.90 36.71
C TYR A 110 12.27 19.46 36.94
N GLN A 111 13.15 19.29 35.98
CA GLN A 111 14.53 19.78 36.03
C GLN A 111 14.56 21.31 36.19
N MET A 112 13.73 22.01 35.49
CA MET A 112 13.63 23.48 35.57
C MET A 112 13.14 23.91 36.94
N ALA A 113 12.18 23.19 37.51
CA ALA A 113 11.65 23.50 38.83
C ALA A 113 12.68 23.25 39.94
N MET A 114 13.59 22.29 39.73
CA MET A 114 14.61 21.92 40.71
C MET A 114 15.91 22.73 40.57
N GLN A 115 16.04 23.56 39.56
CA GLN A 115 17.22 24.40 39.40
C GLN A 115 17.19 25.52 40.44
N PRO A 116 18.36 25.84 41.01
CA PRO A 116 18.42 27.02 41.90
C PRO A 116 18.06 28.28 41.10
N GLN A 117 17.18 29.08 41.67
CA GLN A 117 16.81 30.32 41.01
C GLN A 117 18.01 31.26 40.95
N GLN A 118 18.30 31.73 39.80
CA GLN A 118 19.34 32.72 39.61
C GLN A 118 18.74 34.12 39.77
N PRO A 119 19.50 35.03 40.36
CA PRO A 119 19.08 36.41 40.36
C PRO A 119 18.98 36.88 38.92
N THR A 120 17.91 37.45 38.54
CA THR A 120 17.66 37.52 37.17
C THR A 120 18.13 38.64 36.39
N HIS A 121 18.36 38.32 36.00
CA HIS A 121 18.34 38.60 35.09
C HIS A 121 17.52 38.67 34.29
N GLY A 122 17.57 38.62 34.64
CA GLY A 122 16.84 38.42 34.10
C GLY A 122 15.97 38.90 33.76
N ARG A 123 16.10 39.54 34.19
CA ARG A 123 15.47 39.53 33.87
C ARG A 123 15.04 40.26 33.32
N LYS A 124 15.68 40.99 33.71
CA LYS A 124 15.49 41.57 33.30
C LYS A 124 15.08 42.11 32.70
N HIS A 125 15.56 42.72 33.32
CA HIS A 125 15.32 43.14 32.69
C HIS A 125 14.74 43.51 32.44
N GLU A 126 15.04 43.73 32.73
CA GLU A 126 14.61 44.04 32.55
C GLU A 126 14.06 44.47 32.59
N GLN A 127 14.32 45.00 33.13
CA GLN A 127 13.99 45.45 33.19
C GLN A 127 13.66 46.07 33.22
N GLU A 128 13.95 46.37 33.72
CA GLU A 128 13.95 46.85 33.78
C GLU A 128 13.55 47.41 33.56
N ARG A 129 13.41 48.27 33.81
CA ARG A 129 13.55 48.59 33.77
C ARG A 129 13.47 48.99 33.28
#